data_2d9217f1a670e206486085c907b2bce6
#
_entry.id   2d9217f1a670e206486085c907b2bce6
#
_cell.length_a   1.000
_cell.length_b   1.000
_cell.length_c   1.000
_cell.angle_alpha   90.00
_cell.angle_beta   90.00
_cell.angle_gamma   90.00
#
_symmetry.space_group_name_H-M   'P 1'
#
loop_
_entity.id
_entity.type
_entity.pdbx_description
1 polymer ?
#
loop_
_entity_poly.entity_id
_entity_poly.type
_entity_poly.pdbx_seq_one_letter_code
_entity_poly.pdbx_strand_id
1 'polypeptide(L)'
;MAFENTVWGRIALISTRHHGVALRFRGKEFSYDYLKDQVDKYASRLYNLGIRKDDVVCIAAPNIPSSIFAMYAVNSIGAINFIVHPLIPAKALEEDLKKTRAKLLLVLDQRYSIYKDIKQCPIYTISPKNELSPIEDFFYPIAYASKLKGSKGHDLTSVPFTKEPIERNTDEYKPSFYLQSGGTTGKSKIVVLNDRAVNYQGENVAWILGDQYRYCKGSGMLGFLPMFHGFGLAMGVHAPLTNYATSDLMATYNEKEIGKLIKARKLRYLIVVPYLAKRMLKGKTLNNPSVSNLTHAFIGADKTNPTVFTEFDSIMEKNNSKCRLLEGYGLTETVTVVVVNRTFDRKPGSVGKPFPDVKLKVIDENGNTLS
;
A
#
# COMPACT_ATOMS: atom_id res chain seq x y z
N MET A 1 -11.11 -12.93 19.20
CA MET A 1 -12.20 -12.18 18.55
C MET A 1 -11.84 -10.69 18.39
N ALA A 2 -11.39 -9.97 19.40
CA ALA A 2 -11.00 -8.55 19.20
C ALA A 2 -9.77 -8.36 18.29
N PHE A 3 -8.78 -9.26 18.35
CA PHE A 3 -7.61 -9.23 17.48
C PHE A 3 -7.96 -9.28 15.99
N GLU A 4 -8.96 -10.06 15.60
CA GLU A 4 -9.40 -10.23 14.20
C GLU A 4 -9.95 -8.95 13.56
N ASN A 5 -10.28 -7.95 14.36
CA ASN A 5 -10.74 -6.64 13.88
C ASN A 5 -9.60 -5.66 13.60
N THR A 6 -8.37 -5.99 14.01
CA THR A 6 -7.20 -5.15 13.67
C THR A 6 -6.75 -5.38 12.22
N VAL A 7 -5.96 -4.45 11.69
CA VAL A 7 -5.44 -4.54 10.31
C VAL A 7 -4.63 -5.82 10.12
N TRP A 8 -3.72 -6.14 11.05
CA TRP A 8 -2.98 -7.38 10.98
C TRP A 8 -3.83 -8.60 11.31
N GLY A 9 -4.72 -8.51 12.28
CA GLY A 9 -5.55 -9.63 12.73
C GLY A 9 -6.39 -10.22 11.60
N ARG A 10 -6.93 -9.39 10.71
CA ARG A 10 -7.66 -9.86 9.52
C ARG A 10 -6.79 -10.68 8.58
N ILE A 11 -5.58 -10.22 8.32
CA ILE A 11 -4.64 -10.95 7.45
C ILE A 11 -4.20 -12.25 8.10
N ALA A 12 -3.91 -12.22 9.41
CA ALA A 12 -3.54 -13.40 10.18
C ALA A 12 -4.66 -14.47 10.16
N LEU A 13 -5.93 -14.04 10.30
CA LEU A 13 -7.08 -14.95 10.20
C LEU A 13 -7.21 -15.55 8.79
N ILE A 14 -7.04 -14.73 7.75
CA ILE A 14 -7.10 -15.19 6.36
C ILE A 14 -6.02 -16.23 6.09
N SER A 15 -4.80 -16.03 6.58
CA SER A 15 -3.69 -16.96 6.40
C SER A 15 -3.92 -18.34 7.03
N THR A 16 -4.86 -18.48 7.96
CA THR A 16 -5.25 -19.80 8.49
C THR A 16 -6.15 -20.60 7.55
N ARG A 17 -6.72 -19.96 6.53
CA ARG A 17 -7.73 -20.55 5.63
C ARG A 17 -7.36 -20.44 4.15
N HIS A 18 -6.35 -19.64 3.83
CA HIS A 18 -5.93 -19.37 2.47
C HIS A 18 -4.40 -19.33 2.38
N HIS A 19 -3.85 -20.29 1.63
CA HIS A 19 -2.41 -20.52 1.48
C HIS A 19 -1.87 -20.06 0.12
N GLY A 20 -2.69 -19.33 -0.66
CA GLY A 20 -2.32 -18.79 -1.97
C GLY A 20 -1.26 -17.68 -1.89
N VAL A 21 -0.99 -17.07 -3.03
CA VAL A 21 -0.02 -15.99 -3.16
C VAL A 21 -0.60 -14.69 -2.58
N ALA A 22 0.05 -14.15 -1.54
CA ALA A 22 -0.28 -12.86 -0.94
C ALA A 22 0.42 -11.70 -1.68
N LEU A 23 1.71 -11.83 -1.90
CA LEU A 23 2.53 -10.79 -2.51
C LEU A 23 3.29 -11.35 -3.72
N ARG A 24 3.46 -10.52 -4.76
CA ARG A 24 4.47 -10.73 -5.81
C ARG A 24 5.39 -9.53 -5.86
N PHE A 25 6.68 -9.82 -6.06
CA PHE A 25 7.68 -8.77 -6.23
C PHE A 25 8.77 -9.26 -7.17
N ARG A 26 9.00 -8.56 -8.26
CA ARG A 26 10.02 -8.88 -9.28
C ARG A 26 10.00 -10.35 -9.72
N GLY A 27 8.81 -10.89 -9.91
CA GLY A 27 8.58 -12.26 -10.35
C GLY A 27 8.63 -13.33 -9.25
N LYS A 28 9.06 -13.00 -8.03
CA LYS A 28 8.99 -13.89 -6.87
C LYS A 28 7.62 -13.82 -6.21
N GLU A 29 7.13 -14.96 -5.75
CA GLU A 29 5.83 -15.10 -5.11
C GLU A 29 6.00 -15.46 -3.64
N PHE A 30 5.16 -14.85 -2.77
CA PHE A 30 5.16 -15.03 -1.33
C PHE A 30 3.73 -15.42 -0.91
N SER A 31 3.57 -16.57 -0.28
CA SER A 31 2.27 -17.05 0.18
C SER A 31 1.78 -16.27 1.41
N TYR A 32 0.49 -16.44 1.74
CA TYR A 32 -0.07 -15.91 2.98
C TYR A 32 0.61 -16.50 4.23
N ASP A 33 1.00 -17.78 4.17
CA ASP A 33 1.77 -18.41 5.24
C ASP A 33 3.13 -17.77 5.43
N TYR A 34 3.83 -17.52 4.31
CA TYR A 34 5.12 -16.83 4.35
C TYR A 34 4.99 -15.41 4.87
N LEU A 35 3.97 -14.65 4.42
CA LEU A 35 3.67 -13.32 4.93
C LEU A 35 3.48 -13.37 6.45
N LYS A 36 2.68 -14.31 6.95
CA LYS A 36 2.44 -14.47 8.38
C LYS A 36 3.72 -14.79 9.15
N ASP A 37 4.52 -15.74 8.69
CA ASP A 37 5.79 -16.10 9.31
C ASP A 37 6.76 -14.90 9.40
N GLN A 38 6.87 -14.12 8.30
CA GLN A 38 7.73 -12.95 8.29
C GLN A 38 7.22 -11.85 9.23
N VAL A 39 5.92 -11.58 9.25
CA VAL A 39 5.34 -10.59 10.17
C VAL A 39 5.58 -10.98 11.62
N ASP A 40 5.43 -12.26 11.98
CA ASP A 40 5.71 -12.74 13.34
C ASP A 40 7.19 -12.56 13.71
N LYS A 41 8.12 -12.85 12.80
CA LYS A 41 9.55 -12.62 13.00
C LYS A 41 9.89 -11.13 13.15
N TYR A 42 9.32 -10.27 12.31
CA TYR A 42 9.53 -8.83 12.38
C TYR A 42 8.95 -8.24 13.67
N ALA A 43 7.77 -8.70 14.08
CA ALA A 43 7.16 -8.28 15.35
C ALA A 43 8.05 -8.64 16.55
N SER A 44 8.61 -9.85 16.58
CA SER A 44 9.54 -10.27 17.62
C SER A 44 10.81 -9.40 17.64
N ARG A 45 11.39 -9.10 16.48
CA ARG A 45 12.56 -8.22 16.39
C ARG A 45 12.27 -6.81 16.91
N LEU A 46 11.13 -6.23 16.51
CA LEU A 46 10.69 -4.93 17.00
C LEU A 46 10.49 -4.94 18.52
N TYR A 47 9.89 -6.01 19.04
CA TYR A 47 9.70 -6.17 20.47
C TYR A 47 11.04 -6.26 21.22
N ASN A 48 12.03 -6.97 20.66
CA ASN A 48 13.39 -7.07 21.21
C ASN A 48 14.16 -5.73 21.15
N LEU A 49 13.81 -4.86 20.19
CA LEU A 49 14.29 -3.46 20.13
C LEU A 49 13.57 -2.52 21.12
N GLY A 50 12.67 -3.04 21.95
CA GLY A 50 11.95 -2.27 22.95
C GLY A 50 10.71 -1.54 22.42
N ILE A 51 10.24 -1.84 21.20
CA ILE A 51 9.01 -1.30 20.65
C ILE A 51 7.80 -1.96 21.34
N ARG A 52 6.85 -1.16 21.78
CA ARG A 52 5.66 -1.57 22.51
C ARG A 52 4.42 -0.89 21.93
N LYS A 53 3.26 -1.25 22.45
CA LYS A 53 1.98 -0.60 22.16
C LYS A 53 2.12 0.92 22.28
N ASP A 54 1.53 1.65 21.32
CA ASP A 54 1.50 3.11 21.21
C ASP A 54 2.83 3.78 20.87
N ASP A 55 3.93 3.03 20.76
CA ASP A 55 5.19 3.55 20.23
C ASP A 55 5.06 3.84 18.73
N VAL A 56 5.67 4.90 18.26
CA VAL A 56 5.67 5.25 16.83
C VAL A 56 6.92 4.68 16.15
N VAL A 57 6.71 3.92 15.07
CA VAL A 57 7.76 3.42 14.19
C VAL A 57 7.63 4.10 12.83
N CYS A 58 8.64 4.87 12.45
CA CYS A 58 8.69 5.51 11.14
C CYS A 58 9.23 4.55 10.09
N ILE A 59 8.54 4.43 8.94
CA ILE A 59 8.96 3.59 7.80
C ILE A 59 9.16 4.49 6.58
N ALA A 60 10.43 4.65 6.16
CA ALA A 60 10.84 5.41 4.99
C ALA A 60 11.36 4.46 3.90
N ALA A 61 10.46 3.67 3.32
CA ALA A 61 10.80 2.66 2.32
C ALA A 61 9.71 2.51 1.25
N PRO A 62 10.04 2.06 0.02
CA PRO A 62 9.07 1.82 -1.05
C PRO A 62 8.29 0.54 -0.82
N ASN A 63 7.34 0.23 -1.73
CA ASN A 63 6.56 -1.00 -1.71
C ASN A 63 7.43 -2.22 -2.06
N ILE A 64 8.12 -2.75 -1.08
CA ILE A 64 8.86 -4.01 -1.12
C ILE A 64 8.31 -4.96 -0.05
N PRO A 65 8.45 -6.29 -0.18
CA PRO A 65 7.90 -7.23 0.80
C PRO A 65 8.30 -6.93 2.24
N SER A 66 9.59 -6.63 2.51
CA SER A 66 10.05 -6.26 3.85
C SER A 66 9.39 -5.03 4.45
N SER A 67 9.01 -4.04 3.63
CA SER A 67 8.22 -2.89 4.12
C SER A 67 6.82 -3.30 4.55
N ILE A 68 6.20 -4.23 3.81
CA ILE A 68 4.88 -4.77 4.14
C ILE A 68 4.95 -5.62 5.41
N PHE A 69 5.99 -6.45 5.55
CA PHE A 69 6.21 -7.22 6.78
C PHE A 69 6.40 -6.29 7.98
N ALA A 70 7.22 -5.24 7.86
CA ALA A 70 7.44 -4.26 8.91
C ALA A 70 6.14 -3.54 9.31
N MET A 71 5.37 -3.06 8.32
CA MET A 71 4.10 -2.37 8.54
C MET A 71 3.11 -3.24 9.34
N TYR A 72 2.90 -4.49 8.92
CA TYR A 72 2.00 -5.38 9.64
C TYR A 72 2.56 -5.81 11.00
N ALA A 73 3.87 -5.94 11.13
CA ALA A 73 4.52 -6.25 12.41
C ALA A 73 4.33 -5.13 13.43
N VAL A 74 4.52 -3.87 13.03
CA VAL A 74 4.25 -2.68 13.85
C VAL A 74 2.79 -2.66 14.29
N ASN A 75 1.85 -2.89 13.35
CA ASN A 75 0.42 -2.95 13.68
C ASN A 75 0.09 -4.08 14.66
N SER A 76 0.69 -5.26 14.46
CA SER A 76 0.40 -6.46 15.26
C SER A 76 0.71 -6.31 16.74
N ILE A 77 1.74 -5.55 17.09
CA ILE A 77 2.14 -5.27 18.49
C ILE A 77 1.46 -4.02 19.05
N GLY A 78 0.57 -3.40 18.30
CA GLY A 78 -0.15 -2.20 18.71
C GLY A 78 0.67 -0.92 18.66
N ALA A 79 1.83 -0.92 18.01
CA ALA A 79 2.57 0.29 17.71
C ALA A 79 1.96 1.04 16.52
N ILE A 80 2.37 2.26 16.29
CA ILE A 80 1.82 3.17 15.29
C ILE A 80 2.78 3.24 14.10
N ASN A 81 2.28 2.95 12.92
CA ASN A 81 3.01 3.11 11.66
C ASN A 81 3.03 4.57 11.24
N PHE A 82 4.17 5.22 11.21
CA PHE A 82 4.36 6.49 10.54
C PHE A 82 5.04 6.25 9.19
N ILE A 83 4.26 6.21 8.11
CA ILE A 83 4.78 5.85 6.78
C ILE A 83 5.03 7.13 5.99
N VAL A 84 6.29 7.31 5.55
CA VAL A 84 6.72 8.53 4.86
C VAL A 84 7.34 8.22 3.49
N HIS A 85 7.44 9.26 2.67
CA HIS A 85 8.08 9.14 1.35
C HIS A 85 9.53 8.63 1.49
N PRO A 86 9.95 7.57 0.77
CA PRO A 86 11.28 6.97 0.90
C PRO A 86 12.43 7.91 0.47
N LEU A 87 12.12 9.00 -0.21
CA LEU A 87 13.07 10.02 -0.63
C LEU A 87 12.90 11.34 0.13
N ILE A 88 12.23 11.33 1.28
CA ILE A 88 12.06 12.52 2.13
C ILE A 88 13.43 13.11 2.49
N PRO A 89 13.63 14.44 2.41
CA PRO A 89 14.87 15.06 2.85
C PRO A 89 15.14 14.81 4.34
N ALA A 90 16.40 14.53 4.71
CA ALA A 90 16.78 14.18 6.08
C ALA A 90 16.30 15.20 7.12
N LYS A 91 16.42 16.52 6.83
CA LYS A 91 15.95 17.59 7.72
C LYS A 91 14.44 17.54 7.95
N ALA A 92 13.66 17.34 6.89
CA ALA A 92 12.21 17.23 7.01
C ALA A 92 11.80 15.98 7.81
N LEU A 93 12.48 14.85 7.54
CA LEU A 93 12.26 13.62 8.30
C LEU A 93 12.59 13.83 9.79
N GLU A 94 13.67 14.48 10.10
CA GLU A 94 14.07 14.77 11.48
C GLU A 94 13.02 15.60 12.23
N GLU A 95 12.43 16.61 11.58
CA GLU A 95 11.34 17.40 12.14
C GLU A 95 10.07 16.55 12.38
N ASP A 96 9.75 15.65 11.45
CA ASP A 96 8.59 14.77 11.56
C ASP A 96 8.78 13.70 12.63
N LEU A 97 9.99 13.13 12.78
CA LEU A 97 10.32 12.21 13.87
C LEU A 97 10.18 12.88 15.24
N LYS A 98 10.57 14.16 15.38
CA LYS A 98 10.36 14.94 16.61
C LYS A 98 8.88 15.14 16.88
N LYS A 99 8.09 15.57 15.89
CA LYS A 99 6.65 15.81 16.05
C LYS A 99 5.90 14.57 16.47
N THR A 100 6.24 13.42 15.87
CA THR A 100 5.58 12.13 16.13
C THR A 100 6.16 11.39 17.34
N ARG A 101 7.28 11.87 17.89
CA ARG A 101 8.05 11.17 18.94
C ARG A 101 8.40 9.74 18.52
N ALA A 102 8.79 9.59 17.25
CA ALA A 102 9.13 8.28 16.71
C ALA A 102 10.25 7.62 17.51
N LYS A 103 10.05 6.38 17.89
CA LYS A 103 10.96 5.58 18.72
C LYS A 103 11.93 4.75 17.88
N LEU A 104 11.61 4.51 16.62
CA LEU A 104 12.42 3.77 15.68
C LEU A 104 12.22 4.32 14.27
N LEU A 105 13.29 4.36 13.48
CA LEU A 105 13.26 4.67 12.05
C LEU A 105 13.73 3.45 11.26
N LEU A 106 12.87 2.95 10.37
CA LEU A 106 13.18 1.92 9.39
C LEU A 106 13.37 2.57 8.02
N VAL A 107 14.52 2.38 7.42
CA VAL A 107 14.85 2.96 6.10
C VAL A 107 15.24 1.87 5.10
N LEU A 108 15.05 2.12 3.82
CA LEU A 108 15.64 1.28 2.79
C LEU A 108 17.16 1.26 2.94
N ASP A 109 17.79 0.09 2.90
CA ASP A 109 19.23 -0.09 3.07
C ASP A 109 20.08 0.82 2.16
N GLN A 110 19.66 1.01 0.91
CA GLN A 110 20.30 1.92 -0.06
C GLN A 110 20.19 3.41 0.32
N ARG A 111 19.42 3.76 1.35
CA ARG A 111 19.21 5.14 1.82
C ARG A 111 19.81 5.41 3.19
N TYR A 112 20.36 4.40 3.85
CA TYR A 112 20.91 4.52 5.19
C TYR A 112 21.93 5.68 5.32
N SER A 113 22.85 5.80 4.37
CA SER A 113 23.90 6.83 4.39
C SER A 113 23.36 8.27 4.42
N ILE A 114 22.11 8.50 3.99
CA ILE A 114 21.45 9.81 3.96
C ILE A 114 20.87 10.15 5.34
N TYR A 115 20.44 9.14 6.09
CA TYR A 115 19.74 9.32 7.36
C TYR A 115 20.59 8.97 8.60
N LYS A 116 21.79 8.41 8.42
CA LYS A 116 22.65 7.90 9.50
C LYS A 116 22.98 8.92 10.59
N ASP A 117 22.94 10.22 10.28
CA ASP A 117 23.28 11.30 11.21
C ASP A 117 22.05 11.82 12.00
N ILE A 118 20.86 11.32 11.74
CA ILE A 118 19.64 11.59 12.54
C ILE A 118 19.82 10.97 13.93
N LYS A 119 19.56 11.78 14.98
CA LYS A 119 19.80 11.39 16.40
C LYS A 119 18.50 11.18 17.20
N GLN A 120 17.33 11.42 16.61
CA GLN A 120 16.03 11.36 17.31
C GLN A 120 15.67 9.97 17.79
N CYS A 121 16.04 8.94 17.06
CA CYS A 121 15.78 7.54 17.39
C CYS A 121 16.80 6.61 16.71
N PRO A 122 16.92 5.35 17.15
CA PRO A 122 17.68 4.33 16.44
C PRO A 122 17.21 4.14 15.00
N ILE A 123 18.17 3.83 14.11
CA ILE A 123 17.90 3.61 12.68
C ILE A 123 18.27 2.17 12.34
N TYR A 124 17.29 1.44 11.77
CA TYR A 124 17.52 0.13 11.20
C TYR A 124 17.15 0.13 9.72
N THR A 125 17.77 -0.75 8.97
CA THR A 125 17.49 -0.92 7.54
C THR A 125 16.56 -2.09 7.28
N ILE A 126 15.75 -1.94 6.25
CA ILE A 126 15.02 -3.02 5.59
C ILE A 126 15.51 -3.10 4.15
N SER A 127 15.59 -4.30 3.62
CA SER A 127 16.26 -4.57 2.34
C SER A 127 15.41 -5.48 1.47
N PRO A 128 15.36 -5.28 0.15
CA PRO A 128 14.77 -6.25 -0.76
C PRO A 128 15.64 -7.50 -0.94
N LYS A 129 16.85 -7.52 -0.38
CA LYS A 129 17.71 -8.71 -0.39
C LYS A 129 16.93 -9.91 0.19
N ASN A 130 17.09 -11.09 -0.39
CA ASN A 130 16.31 -12.30 -0.14
C ASN A 130 14.85 -12.25 -0.64
N GLU A 131 14.41 -11.13 -1.23
CA GLU A 131 13.09 -10.94 -1.83
C GLU A 131 13.16 -10.88 -3.36
N LEU A 132 14.35 -10.84 -3.90
CA LEU A 132 14.65 -10.82 -5.33
C LEU A 132 14.79 -12.24 -5.89
N SER A 133 14.90 -12.37 -7.21
CA SER A 133 15.32 -13.64 -7.81
C SER A 133 16.75 -14.02 -7.37
N PRO A 134 17.16 -15.30 -7.38
CA PRO A 134 18.50 -15.70 -6.93
C PRO A 134 19.63 -14.95 -7.64
N ILE A 135 19.47 -14.66 -8.92
CA ILE A 135 20.46 -13.90 -9.71
C ILE A 135 20.51 -12.44 -9.26
N GLU A 136 19.35 -11.80 -9.11
CA GLU A 136 19.28 -10.41 -8.64
C GLU A 136 19.81 -10.27 -7.21
N ASP A 137 19.49 -11.21 -6.32
CA ASP A 137 19.99 -11.25 -4.95
C ASP A 137 21.53 -11.34 -4.88
N PHE A 138 22.10 -12.19 -5.74
CA PHE A 138 23.55 -12.33 -5.83
C PHE A 138 24.23 -11.03 -6.27
N PHE A 139 23.68 -10.34 -7.28
CA PHE A 139 24.24 -9.10 -7.79
C PHE A 139 23.86 -7.86 -6.99
N TYR A 140 22.85 -7.92 -6.11
CA TYR A 140 22.35 -6.77 -5.36
C TYR A 140 23.44 -6.02 -4.57
N PRO A 141 24.30 -6.68 -3.75
CA PRO A 141 25.36 -5.99 -3.03
C PRO A 141 26.41 -5.33 -3.95
N ILE A 142 26.63 -5.92 -5.12
CA ILE A 142 27.60 -5.42 -6.11
C ILE A 142 27.01 -4.20 -6.82
N ALA A 143 25.79 -4.32 -7.33
CA ALA A 143 25.09 -3.26 -8.07
C ALA A 143 24.85 -2.00 -7.24
N TYR A 144 24.66 -2.16 -5.93
CA TYR A 144 24.35 -1.06 -5.00
C TYR A 144 25.46 -0.78 -3.98
N ALA A 145 26.69 -1.27 -4.20
CA ALA A 145 27.80 -1.17 -3.24
C ALA A 145 28.01 0.24 -2.67
N SER A 146 27.96 1.28 -3.53
CA SER A 146 28.11 2.68 -3.11
C SER A 146 26.96 3.17 -2.22
N LYS A 147 25.71 2.72 -2.49
CA LYS A 147 24.52 3.11 -1.74
C LYS A 147 24.38 2.32 -0.42
N LEU A 148 24.93 1.12 -0.36
CA LEU A 148 24.94 0.27 0.83
C LEU A 148 26.06 0.61 1.81
N LYS A 149 26.89 1.60 1.49
CA LYS A 149 27.99 2.01 2.36
C LYS A 149 27.48 2.46 3.73
N GLY A 150 27.94 1.81 4.79
CA GLY A 150 27.57 2.09 6.18
C GLY A 150 26.27 1.42 6.67
N SER A 151 25.48 0.78 5.81
CA SER A 151 24.25 0.06 6.24
C SER A 151 24.53 -1.28 6.93
N LYS A 152 25.73 -1.81 6.76
CA LYS A 152 26.14 -3.09 7.35
C LYS A 152 26.05 -3.03 8.88
N GLY A 153 25.38 -4.00 9.49
CA GLY A 153 25.16 -4.08 10.94
C GLY A 153 23.90 -3.36 11.43
N HIS A 154 23.18 -2.65 10.54
CA HIS A 154 21.92 -1.98 10.87
C HIS A 154 20.69 -2.69 10.29
N ASP A 155 20.83 -3.86 9.69
CA ASP A 155 19.72 -4.62 9.13
C ASP A 155 18.79 -5.13 10.25
N LEU A 156 17.48 -4.84 10.15
CA LEU A 156 16.49 -5.31 11.10
C LEU A 156 16.47 -6.85 11.22
N THR A 157 16.81 -7.55 10.13
CA THR A 157 16.86 -9.01 10.13
C THR A 157 18.05 -9.57 10.95
N SER A 158 19.06 -8.75 11.28
CA SER A 158 20.16 -9.13 12.16
C SER A 158 19.77 -9.16 13.64
N VAL A 159 18.69 -8.50 14.02
CA VAL A 159 18.15 -8.54 15.38
C VAL A 159 17.58 -9.94 15.64
N PRO A 160 17.99 -10.61 16.73
CA PRO A 160 17.41 -11.90 17.09
C PRO A 160 15.88 -11.84 17.21
N PHE A 161 15.22 -12.95 16.90
CA PHE A 161 13.81 -13.11 17.17
C PHE A 161 13.59 -14.35 18.05
N THR A 162 12.54 -14.31 18.87
CA THR A 162 12.12 -15.42 19.70
C THR A 162 10.79 -15.97 19.20
N LYS A 163 10.46 -17.20 19.56
CA LYS A 163 9.14 -17.79 19.29
C LYS A 163 8.16 -17.56 20.45
N GLU A 164 8.61 -16.85 21.48
CA GLU A 164 7.77 -16.53 22.62
C GLU A 164 6.55 -15.70 22.18
N PRO A 165 5.39 -15.95 22.75
CA PRO A 165 4.20 -15.18 22.46
C PRO A 165 4.42 -13.70 22.77
N ILE A 166 4.04 -12.83 21.83
CA ILE A 166 4.06 -11.39 22.01
C ILE A 166 2.62 -10.92 22.16
N GLU A 167 2.40 -9.99 23.09
CA GLU A 167 1.11 -9.34 23.23
C GLU A 167 0.69 -8.70 21.89
N ARG A 168 -0.53 -9.01 21.44
CA ARG A 168 -1.07 -8.52 20.17
C ARG A 168 -2.09 -7.42 20.40
N ASN A 169 -2.14 -6.47 19.47
CA ASN A 169 -3.19 -5.45 19.48
C ASN A 169 -4.57 -6.07 19.34
N THR A 170 -5.52 -5.60 20.15
CA THR A 170 -6.93 -6.02 20.10
C THR A 170 -7.89 -4.85 19.96
N ASP A 171 -7.38 -3.61 19.93
CA ASP A 171 -8.17 -2.39 19.84
C ASP A 171 -8.07 -1.78 18.43
N GLU A 172 -9.14 -1.89 17.65
CA GLU A 172 -9.24 -1.38 16.29
C GLU A 172 -9.46 0.14 16.22
N TYR A 173 -9.81 0.79 17.33
CA TYR A 173 -10.13 2.22 17.35
C TYR A 173 -8.97 3.11 17.81
N LYS A 174 -7.92 2.54 18.38
CA LYS A 174 -6.72 3.31 18.73
C LYS A 174 -5.96 3.80 17.49
N PRO A 175 -5.16 4.89 17.60
CA PRO A 175 -4.25 5.28 16.54
C PRO A 175 -3.33 4.13 16.12
N SER A 176 -3.21 3.87 14.83
CA SER A 176 -2.38 2.79 14.28
C SER A 176 -1.58 3.19 13.04
N PHE A 177 -2.01 4.27 12.35
CA PHE A 177 -1.31 4.81 11.19
C PHE A 177 -1.26 6.33 11.26
N TYR A 178 -0.09 6.88 10.95
CA TYR A 178 0.14 8.29 10.66
C TYR A 178 0.52 8.42 9.18
N LEU A 179 -0.25 9.19 8.42
CA LEU A 179 0.02 9.50 7.03
C LEU A 179 0.12 11.01 6.84
N GLN A 180 0.99 11.44 5.93
CA GLN A 180 1.10 12.85 5.57
C GLN A 180 0.04 13.21 4.54
N SER A 181 -0.75 14.27 4.80
CA SER A 181 -1.60 14.85 3.76
C SER A 181 -0.84 15.88 2.95
N GLY A 182 -1.13 15.96 1.64
CA GLY A 182 -0.68 17.06 0.78
C GLY A 182 -1.39 18.34 1.19
N GLY A 183 -0.81 19.14 2.08
CA GLY A 183 -1.42 20.37 2.55
C GLY A 183 -1.54 21.40 1.41
N THR A 184 -2.74 21.85 1.11
CA THR A 184 -3.01 23.00 0.21
C THR A 184 -2.38 24.29 0.72
N THR A 185 -2.00 24.34 1.99
CA THR A 185 -1.40 25.50 2.68
C THR A 185 0.14 25.43 2.77
N GLY A 186 0.79 24.51 2.07
CA GLY A 186 2.25 24.38 2.00
C GLY A 186 2.92 23.65 3.17
N LYS A 187 2.20 23.36 4.27
CA LYS A 187 2.70 22.52 5.37
C LYS A 187 1.94 21.20 5.40
N SER A 188 2.66 20.09 5.27
CA SER A 188 2.09 18.75 5.41
C SER A 188 1.52 18.56 6.82
N LYS A 189 0.29 18.03 6.90
CA LYS A 189 -0.35 17.64 8.16
C LYS A 189 -0.19 16.14 8.36
N ILE A 190 -0.08 15.72 9.60
CA ILE A 190 -0.08 14.30 9.96
C ILE A 190 -1.52 13.91 10.30
N VAL A 191 -2.09 13.04 9.49
CA VAL A 191 -3.43 12.48 9.70
C VAL A 191 -3.30 11.22 10.53
N VAL A 192 -4.10 11.12 11.58
CA VAL A 192 -4.15 9.99 12.49
C VAL A 192 -5.28 9.07 12.07
N LEU A 193 -4.96 7.81 11.80
CA LEU A 193 -5.90 6.80 11.36
C LEU A 193 -5.86 5.61 12.31
N ASN A 194 -6.96 4.88 12.39
CA ASN A 194 -7.09 3.65 13.17
C ASN A 194 -7.33 2.42 12.28
N ASP A 195 -7.25 1.25 12.86
CA ASP A 195 -7.43 -0.02 12.14
C ASP A 195 -8.83 -0.14 11.55
N ARG A 196 -9.86 0.33 12.25
CA ARG A 196 -11.24 0.30 11.77
C ARG A 196 -11.40 1.06 10.44
N ALA A 197 -10.78 2.24 10.32
CA ALA A 197 -10.83 3.04 9.11
C ALA A 197 -10.09 2.37 7.92
N VAL A 198 -8.94 1.74 8.18
CA VAL A 198 -8.18 1.03 7.15
C VAL A 198 -8.90 -0.24 6.69
N ASN A 199 -9.45 -1.02 7.63
CA ASN A 199 -10.22 -2.22 7.33
C ASN A 199 -11.50 -1.93 6.55
N TYR A 200 -12.14 -0.78 6.81
CA TYR A 200 -13.34 -0.34 6.11
C TYR A 200 -13.15 -0.29 4.59
N GLN A 201 -11.96 0.05 4.12
CA GLN A 201 -11.64 0.04 2.69
C GLN A 201 -11.73 -1.37 2.08
N GLY A 202 -11.16 -2.36 2.76
CA GLY A 202 -11.24 -3.77 2.35
C GLY A 202 -12.65 -4.37 2.43
N GLU A 203 -13.44 -3.96 3.42
CA GLU A 203 -14.85 -4.38 3.59
C GLU A 203 -15.74 -3.92 2.45
N ASN A 204 -15.46 -2.76 1.87
CA ASN A 204 -16.24 -2.21 0.75
C ASN A 204 -15.86 -2.77 -0.63
N VAL A 205 -14.85 -3.65 -0.74
CA VAL A 205 -14.47 -4.25 -2.03
C VAL A 205 -15.64 -4.97 -2.68
N ALA A 206 -16.44 -5.71 -1.92
CA ALA A 206 -17.63 -6.41 -2.44
C ALA A 206 -18.64 -5.42 -3.05
N TRP A 207 -18.88 -4.30 -2.38
CA TRP A 207 -19.77 -3.26 -2.89
C TRP A 207 -19.21 -2.56 -4.15
N ILE A 208 -17.88 -2.34 -4.20
CA ILE A 208 -17.21 -1.74 -5.36
C ILE A 208 -17.30 -2.65 -6.58
N LEU A 209 -17.03 -3.95 -6.42
CA LEU A 209 -16.91 -4.92 -7.51
C LEU A 209 -18.25 -5.57 -7.88
N GLY A 210 -19.25 -5.48 -7.01
CA GLY A 210 -20.55 -6.11 -7.21
C GLY A 210 -20.44 -7.63 -7.32
N ASP A 211 -21.18 -8.25 -8.25
CA ASP A 211 -21.21 -9.71 -8.43
C ASP A 211 -19.86 -10.33 -8.80
N GLN A 212 -18.90 -9.52 -9.22
CA GLN A 212 -17.55 -10.00 -9.57
C GLN A 212 -16.65 -10.19 -8.34
N TYR A 213 -17.09 -9.80 -7.14
CA TYR A 213 -16.33 -9.95 -5.91
C TYR A 213 -15.85 -11.39 -5.67
N ARG A 214 -16.67 -12.39 -5.93
CA ARG A 214 -16.33 -13.81 -5.79
C ARG A 214 -15.13 -14.27 -6.63
N TYR A 215 -14.73 -13.48 -7.63
CA TYR A 215 -13.59 -13.76 -8.50
C TYR A 215 -12.29 -13.08 -8.05
N CYS A 216 -12.31 -12.32 -6.95
CA CYS A 216 -11.12 -11.65 -6.41
C CYS A 216 -10.06 -12.64 -5.92
N LYS A 217 -10.46 -13.82 -5.42
CA LYS A 217 -9.56 -14.82 -4.86
C LYS A 217 -8.47 -15.20 -5.85
N GLY A 218 -7.19 -15.03 -5.45
CA GLY A 218 -6.02 -15.33 -6.28
C GLY A 218 -5.78 -14.35 -7.43
N SER A 219 -6.59 -13.29 -7.56
CA SER A 219 -6.41 -12.25 -8.59
C SER A 219 -5.36 -11.22 -8.17
N GLY A 220 -4.58 -10.70 -9.12
CA GLY A 220 -3.57 -9.67 -8.85
C GLY A 220 -4.13 -8.26 -8.90
N MET A 221 -3.76 -7.47 -7.90
CA MET A 221 -3.89 -6.01 -7.85
C MET A 221 -2.52 -5.38 -8.01
N LEU A 222 -2.39 -4.41 -8.93
CA LEU A 222 -1.13 -3.71 -9.13
C LEU A 222 -0.84 -2.78 -7.93
N GLY A 223 0.08 -3.19 -7.06
CA GLY A 223 0.48 -2.52 -5.82
C GLY A 223 1.68 -1.58 -6.00
N PHE A 224 1.67 -0.69 -7.00
CA PHE A 224 2.79 0.23 -7.25
C PHE A 224 2.57 1.65 -6.69
N LEU A 225 1.32 2.05 -6.42
CA LEU A 225 1.08 3.31 -5.74
C LEU A 225 1.67 3.26 -4.33
N PRO A 226 2.40 4.32 -3.92
CA PRO A 226 3.16 4.25 -2.67
C PRO A 226 2.30 4.06 -1.44
N MET A 227 2.72 3.20 -0.51
CA MET A 227 2.01 2.93 0.73
C MET A 227 2.05 4.08 1.76
N PHE A 228 2.87 5.11 1.55
CA PHE A 228 2.81 6.35 2.34
C PHE A 228 1.63 7.25 1.96
N HIS A 229 0.86 6.88 0.94
CA HIS A 229 -0.46 7.43 0.63
C HIS A 229 -1.54 6.37 0.87
N GLY A 230 -2.66 6.79 1.42
CA GLY A 230 -3.77 5.88 1.73
C GLY A 230 -4.25 5.06 0.53
N PHE A 231 -4.19 5.60 -0.70
CA PHE A 231 -4.58 4.87 -1.91
C PHE A 231 -3.68 3.65 -2.17
N GLY A 232 -2.36 3.81 -2.03
CA GLY A 232 -1.43 2.70 -2.12
C GLY A 232 -1.53 1.75 -0.94
N LEU A 233 -1.59 2.27 0.29
CA LEU A 233 -1.71 1.49 1.52
C LEU A 233 -2.96 0.61 1.53
N ALA A 234 -4.12 1.26 1.39
CA ALA A 234 -5.39 0.57 1.56
C ALA A 234 -5.79 -0.21 0.30
N MET A 235 -5.84 0.43 -0.88
CA MET A 235 -6.34 -0.23 -2.08
C MET A 235 -5.27 -1.03 -2.82
N GLY A 236 -4.00 -0.66 -2.72
CA GLY A 236 -2.88 -1.39 -3.36
C GLY A 236 -2.39 -2.59 -2.58
N VAL A 237 -2.48 -2.55 -1.25
CA VAL A 237 -1.92 -3.58 -0.37
C VAL A 237 -3.00 -4.24 0.49
N HIS A 238 -3.66 -3.48 1.38
CA HIS A 238 -4.50 -4.08 2.42
C HIS A 238 -5.81 -4.68 1.87
N ALA A 239 -6.55 -3.94 1.04
CA ALA A 239 -7.82 -4.41 0.48
C ALA A 239 -7.69 -5.69 -0.36
N PRO A 240 -6.70 -5.83 -1.29
CA PRO A 240 -6.53 -7.11 -1.96
C PRO A 240 -6.23 -8.25 -0.99
N LEU A 241 -5.36 -8.05 -0.01
CA LEU A 241 -5.01 -9.09 0.96
C LEU A 241 -6.19 -9.52 1.83
N THR A 242 -7.05 -8.58 2.27
CA THR A 242 -8.26 -8.90 3.04
C THR A 242 -9.34 -9.59 2.19
N ASN A 243 -9.18 -9.62 0.87
CA ASN A 243 -10.10 -10.25 -0.08
C ASN A 243 -9.47 -11.44 -0.83
N TYR A 244 -8.49 -12.12 -0.22
CA TYR A 244 -7.83 -13.32 -0.77
C TYR A 244 -7.15 -13.10 -2.12
N ALA A 245 -6.87 -11.86 -2.49
CA ALA A 245 -6.18 -11.48 -3.71
C ALA A 245 -4.68 -11.28 -3.46
N THR A 246 -3.93 -11.10 -4.53
CA THR A 246 -2.48 -10.88 -4.49
C THR A 246 -2.19 -9.40 -4.69
N SER A 247 -1.29 -8.80 -3.90
CA SER A 247 -0.71 -7.51 -4.19
C SER A 247 0.58 -7.68 -5.01
N ASP A 248 0.57 -7.19 -6.24
CA ASP A 248 1.73 -7.18 -7.14
C ASP A 248 2.58 -5.92 -6.88
N LEU A 249 3.54 -6.04 -5.98
CA LEU A 249 4.33 -4.90 -5.47
C LEU A 249 5.35 -4.40 -6.50
N MET A 250 5.51 -3.07 -6.54
CA MET A 250 6.58 -2.41 -7.29
C MET A 250 7.19 -1.30 -6.45
N ALA A 251 8.51 -1.30 -6.31
CA ALA A 251 9.25 -0.24 -5.64
C ALA A 251 9.23 1.09 -6.43
N THR A 252 9.17 1.00 -7.75
CA THR A 252 9.11 2.12 -8.69
C THR A 252 8.28 1.73 -9.91
N TYR A 253 7.66 2.72 -10.57
CA TYR A 253 6.89 2.49 -11.78
C TYR A 253 7.76 1.86 -12.89
N ASN A 254 7.36 0.71 -13.40
CA ASN A 254 8.05 -0.02 -14.45
C ASN A 254 7.06 -0.58 -15.48
N GLU A 255 6.97 0.09 -16.64
CA GLU A 255 6.06 -0.30 -17.73
C GLU A 255 6.30 -1.71 -18.27
N LYS A 256 7.57 -2.13 -18.35
CA LYS A 256 7.93 -3.47 -18.85
C LYS A 256 7.43 -4.56 -17.89
N GLU A 257 7.54 -4.32 -16.60
CA GLU A 257 7.08 -5.27 -15.58
C GLU A 257 5.55 -5.35 -15.56
N ILE A 258 4.86 -4.20 -15.60
CA ILE A 258 3.39 -4.17 -15.75
C ILE A 258 2.96 -4.96 -17.01
N GLY A 259 3.61 -4.70 -18.14
CA GLY A 259 3.32 -5.41 -19.37
C GLY A 259 3.54 -6.93 -19.28
N LYS A 260 4.56 -7.38 -18.52
CA LYS A 260 4.78 -8.82 -18.26
C LYS A 260 3.65 -9.41 -17.40
N LEU A 261 3.22 -8.72 -16.34
CA LEU A 261 2.13 -9.16 -15.48
C LEU A 261 0.80 -9.25 -16.25
N ILE A 262 0.51 -8.27 -17.11
CA ILE A 262 -0.66 -8.30 -18.01
C ILE A 262 -0.56 -9.49 -18.97
N LYS A 263 0.56 -9.67 -19.64
CA LYS A 263 0.80 -10.80 -20.57
C LYS A 263 0.60 -12.16 -19.90
N ALA A 264 1.12 -12.28 -18.67
CA ALA A 264 0.99 -13.50 -17.88
C ALA A 264 -0.43 -13.70 -17.31
N ARG A 265 -1.37 -12.78 -17.59
CA ARG A 265 -2.75 -12.76 -17.04
C ARG A 265 -2.81 -12.80 -15.51
N LYS A 266 -1.78 -12.30 -14.85
CA LYS A 266 -1.69 -12.25 -13.38
C LYS A 266 -2.45 -11.06 -12.79
N LEU A 267 -2.54 -9.93 -13.52
CA LEU A 267 -3.29 -8.75 -13.12
C LEU A 267 -4.75 -8.83 -13.55
N ARG A 268 -5.65 -8.47 -12.64
CA ARG A 268 -7.08 -8.25 -12.90
C ARG A 268 -7.52 -6.84 -12.53
N TYR A 269 -6.81 -6.22 -11.60
CA TYR A 269 -7.15 -4.91 -11.04
C TYR A 269 -6.00 -3.94 -11.18
N LEU A 270 -6.32 -2.72 -11.56
CA LEU A 270 -5.38 -1.60 -11.63
C LEU A 270 -5.86 -0.47 -10.73
N ILE A 271 -4.93 0.14 -10.01
CA ILE A 271 -5.12 1.45 -9.39
C ILE A 271 -4.09 2.40 -9.97
N VAL A 272 -4.54 3.55 -10.45
CA VAL A 272 -3.67 4.53 -11.12
C VAL A 272 -4.00 5.95 -10.69
N VAL A 273 -3.06 6.86 -10.88
CA VAL A 273 -3.29 8.31 -10.82
C VAL A 273 -3.25 8.89 -12.24
N PRO A 274 -3.85 10.07 -12.49
CA PRO A 274 -4.01 10.60 -13.86
C PRO A 274 -2.71 10.69 -14.67
N TYR A 275 -1.61 11.08 -14.01
CA TYR A 275 -0.30 11.13 -14.67
C TYR A 275 0.16 9.75 -15.17
N LEU A 276 -0.01 8.72 -14.37
CA LEU A 276 0.41 7.36 -14.71
C LEU A 276 -0.52 6.71 -15.72
N ALA A 277 -1.83 6.96 -15.63
CA ALA A 277 -2.78 6.55 -16.65
C ALA A 277 -2.38 7.08 -18.04
N LYS A 278 -2.06 8.37 -18.14
CA LYS A 278 -1.56 8.99 -19.40
C LYS A 278 -0.26 8.31 -19.89
N ARG A 279 0.67 7.96 -18.99
CA ARG A 279 1.88 7.22 -19.35
C ARG A 279 1.57 5.84 -19.92
N MET A 280 0.69 5.09 -19.27
CA MET A 280 0.29 3.75 -19.73
C MET A 280 -0.43 3.78 -21.07
N LEU A 281 -1.24 4.84 -21.34
CA LEU A 281 -1.93 5.04 -22.61
C LEU A 281 -0.96 5.38 -23.74
N LYS A 282 0.01 6.27 -23.50
CA LYS A 282 1.05 6.63 -24.48
C LYS A 282 2.03 5.48 -24.74
N GLY A 283 2.28 4.66 -23.73
CA GLY A 283 3.13 3.47 -23.82
C GLY A 283 2.42 2.32 -24.53
N LYS A 284 3.17 1.24 -24.77
CA LYS A 284 2.59 0.00 -25.34
C LYS A 284 2.06 -0.96 -24.25
N THR A 285 2.00 -0.53 -22.99
CA THR A 285 1.67 -1.37 -21.83
C THR A 285 0.28 -1.99 -21.95
N LEU A 286 -0.70 -1.20 -22.35
CA LEU A 286 -2.09 -1.61 -22.51
C LEU A 286 -2.41 -2.11 -23.93
N ASN A 287 -1.53 -1.92 -24.91
CA ASN A 287 -1.75 -2.38 -26.29
C ASN A 287 -1.39 -3.87 -26.42
N ASN A 288 -2.14 -4.72 -25.73
CA ASN A 288 -1.90 -6.15 -25.65
C ASN A 288 -3.24 -6.89 -25.48
N PRO A 289 -3.56 -7.92 -26.29
CA PRO A 289 -4.80 -8.70 -26.16
C PRO A 289 -5.05 -9.25 -24.75
N SER A 290 -4.00 -9.49 -23.96
CA SER A 290 -4.14 -9.99 -22.58
C SER A 290 -4.76 -8.96 -21.61
N VAL A 291 -4.98 -7.69 -22.02
CA VAL A 291 -5.76 -6.73 -21.24
C VAL A 291 -7.23 -7.15 -21.11
N SER A 292 -7.70 -8.08 -21.96
CA SER A 292 -9.00 -8.74 -21.80
C SER A 292 -9.16 -9.44 -20.45
N ASN A 293 -8.06 -9.75 -19.76
CA ASN A 293 -8.08 -10.31 -18.39
C ASN A 293 -8.32 -9.26 -17.30
N LEU A 294 -8.10 -7.98 -17.58
CA LEU A 294 -8.41 -6.90 -16.65
C LEU A 294 -9.93 -6.77 -16.48
N THR A 295 -10.37 -6.60 -15.26
CA THR A 295 -11.79 -6.47 -14.91
C THR A 295 -12.14 -5.06 -14.44
N HIS A 296 -11.26 -4.45 -13.63
CA HIS A 296 -11.47 -3.11 -13.09
C HIS A 296 -10.18 -2.31 -13.10
N ALA A 297 -10.30 -1.04 -13.43
CA ALA A 297 -9.22 -0.07 -13.32
C ALA A 297 -9.76 1.18 -12.60
N PHE A 298 -9.11 1.58 -11.51
CA PHE A 298 -9.53 2.70 -10.69
C PHE A 298 -8.55 3.86 -10.83
N ILE A 299 -9.09 5.08 -10.93
CA ILE A 299 -8.32 6.32 -11.02
C ILE A 299 -8.80 7.33 -9.98
N GLY A 300 -7.88 8.03 -9.37
CA GLY A 300 -8.19 9.03 -8.36
C GLY A 300 -6.97 9.83 -7.94
N ALA A 301 -7.06 10.50 -6.81
CA ALA A 301 -6.05 11.39 -6.21
C ALA A 301 -5.88 12.76 -6.90
N ASP A 302 -6.38 12.95 -8.12
CA ASP A 302 -6.38 14.24 -8.84
C ASP A 302 -7.46 14.24 -9.92
N LYS A 303 -7.83 15.43 -10.40
CA LYS A 303 -8.81 15.61 -11.49
C LYS A 303 -8.32 14.94 -12.77
N THR A 304 -9.14 14.07 -13.32
CA THR A 304 -8.82 13.34 -14.54
C THR A 304 -9.39 14.05 -15.78
N ASN A 305 -8.54 14.23 -16.79
CA ASN A 305 -9.01 14.76 -18.07
C ASN A 305 -9.95 13.74 -18.74
N PRO A 306 -11.13 14.15 -19.24
CA PRO A 306 -12.09 13.26 -19.92
C PRO A 306 -11.49 12.40 -21.03
N THR A 307 -10.49 12.90 -21.77
CA THR A 307 -9.82 12.15 -22.84
C THR A 307 -9.14 10.87 -22.33
N VAL A 308 -8.68 10.84 -21.07
CA VAL A 308 -8.06 9.65 -20.48
C VAL A 308 -9.06 8.50 -20.39
N PHE A 309 -10.32 8.80 -20.08
CA PHE A 309 -11.37 7.76 -20.02
C PHE A 309 -11.70 7.22 -21.40
N THR A 310 -11.88 8.11 -22.40
CA THR A 310 -12.22 7.70 -23.77
C THR A 310 -11.10 6.91 -24.43
N GLU A 311 -9.84 7.32 -24.26
CA GLU A 311 -8.68 6.60 -24.76
C GLU A 311 -8.53 5.23 -24.11
N PHE A 312 -8.70 5.15 -22.78
CA PHE A 312 -8.64 3.87 -22.06
C PHE A 312 -9.74 2.92 -22.53
N ASP A 313 -10.99 3.39 -22.58
CA ASP A 313 -12.14 2.59 -22.99
C ASP A 313 -11.97 2.08 -24.44
N SER A 314 -11.49 2.93 -25.36
CA SER A 314 -11.20 2.55 -26.75
C SER A 314 -10.15 1.41 -26.84
N ILE A 315 -9.07 1.50 -26.04
CA ILE A 315 -8.06 0.41 -26.00
C ILE A 315 -8.67 -0.88 -25.45
N MET A 316 -9.46 -0.80 -24.42
CA MET A 316 -10.12 -1.98 -23.83
C MET A 316 -11.08 -2.64 -24.84
N GLU A 317 -11.92 -1.86 -25.51
CA GLU A 317 -12.86 -2.32 -26.52
C GLU A 317 -12.16 -2.98 -27.71
N LYS A 318 -11.10 -2.36 -28.24
CA LYS A 318 -10.27 -2.92 -29.30
C LYS A 318 -9.70 -4.29 -28.94
N ASN A 319 -9.46 -4.57 -27.67
CA ASN A 319 -8.92 -5.84 -27.18
C ASN A 319 -10.00 -6.74 -26.55
N ASN A 320 -11.28 -6.52 -26.83
CA ASN A 320 -12.40 -7.28 -26.29
C ASN A 320 -12.45 -7.34 -24.75
N SER A 321 -11.94 -6.30 -24.07
CA SER A 321 -12.00 -6.16 -22.61
C SER A 321 -13.23 -5.38 -22.18
N LYS A 322 -13.93 -5.89 -21.15
CA LYS A 322 -15.03 -5.17 -20.48
C LYS A 322 -14.54 -4.21 -19.40
N CYS A 323 -13.23 -4.18 -19.11
CA CYS A 323 -12.66 -3.28 -18.12
C CYS A 323 -12.92 -1.82 -18.50
N ARG A 324 -13.27 -1.01 -17.52
CA ARG A 324 -13.47 0.43 -17.66
C ARG A 324 -12.67 1.16 -16.60
N LEU A 325 -12.25 2.38 -16.91
CA LEU A 325 -11.58 3.24 -15.96
C LEU A 325 -12.65 3.91 -15.07
N LEU A 326 -12.58 3.66 -13.78
CA LEU A 326 -13.56 4.06 -12.77
C LEU A 326 -12.96 5.15 -11.88
N GLU A 327 -13.55 6.34 -11.90
CA GLU A 327 -13.08 7.45 -11.08
C GLU A 327 -13.58 7.31 -9.64
N GLY A 328 -12.68 7.60 -8.68
CA GLY A 328 -13.00 7.62 -7.26
C GLY A 328 -12.47 8.88 -6.59
N TYR A 329 -13.09 9.25 -5.47
CA TYR A 329 -12.73 10.38 -4.64
C TYR A 329 -12.56 9.97 -3.18
N GLY A 330 -11.60 10.58 -2.53
CA GLY A 330 -11.32 10.43 -1.11
C GLY A 330 -10.18 11.34 -0.67
N LEU A 331 -9.89 11.32 0.62
CA LEU A 331 -8.90 12.15 1.28
C LEU A 331 -8.00 11.27 2.15
N THR A 332 -6.86 11.79 2.58
CA THR A 332 -6.04 11.11 3.59
C THR A 332 -6.81 10.90 4.90
N GLU A 333 -7.67 11.86 5.24
CA GLU A 333 -8.53 11.84 6.43
C GLU A 333 -9.61 10.74 6.40
N THR A 334 -9.93 10.23 5.20
CA THR A 334 -10.81 9.07 4.99
C THR A 334 -10.02 7.81 4.64
N VAL A 335 -8.74 7.76 4.99
CA VAL A 335 -7.74 6.80 4.52
C VAL A 335 -7.49 6.97 3.02
N THR A 336 -8.53 6.83 2.20
CA THR A 336 -8.48 7.01 0.74
C THR A 336 -9.91 7.17 0.18
N VAL A 337 -10.34 6.26 -0.69
CA VAL A 337 -11.59 6.37 -1.43
C VAL A 337 -12.80 6.15 -0.53
N VAL A 338 -13.81 7.01 -0.68
CA VAL A 338 -15.12 6.87 -0.03
C VAL A 338 -16.27 7.10 -1.01
N VAL A 339 -15.95 7.56 -2.21
CA VAL A 339 -16.90 7.71 -3.34
C VAL A 339 -16.24 7.11 -4.56
N VAL A 340 -16.93 6.25 -5.30
CA VAL A 340 -16.36 5.60 -6.48
C VAL A 340 -17.42 5.22 -7.50
N ASN A 341 -17.09 5.33 -8.78
CA ASN A 341 -17.85 4.72 -9.85
C ASN A 341 -17.69 3.20 -9.82
N ARG A 342 -18.75 2.49 -10.12
CA ARG A 342 -18.77 1.04 -10.27
C ARG A 342 -19.05 0.67 -11.72
N THR A 343 -18.64 -0.49 -12.17
CA THR A 343 -18.77 -0.91 -13.57
C THR A 343 -20.23 -0.85 -14.07
N PHE A 344 -21.17 -1.18 -13.20
CA PHE A 344 -22.60 -1.30 -13.55
C PHE A 344 -23.41 -0.01 -13.36
N ASP A 345 -22.84 1.04 -12.76
CA ASP A 345 -23.50 2.34 -12.59
C ASP A 345 -22.54 3.52 -12.82
N ARG A 346 -21.56 3.33 -13.69
CA ARG A 346 -20.58 4.34 -14.05
C ARG A 346 -21.24 5.56 -14.69
N LYS A 347 -20.89 6.75 -14.18
CA LYS A 347 -21.30 8.04 -14.74
C LYS A 347 -20.06 8.85 -15.09
N PRO A 348 -19.72 9.02 -16.37
CA PRO A 348 -18.58 9.87 -16.79
C PRO A 348 -18.73 11.31 -16.27
N GLY A 349 -17.62 11.90 -15.82
CA GLY A 349 -17.61 13.24 -15.22
C GLY A 349 -18.13 13.32 -13.78
N SER A 350 -18.39 12.18 -13.16
CA SER A 350 -18.73 12.04 -11.74
C SER A 350 -17.74 11.11 -11.06
N VAL A 351 -17.44 11.36 -9.80
CA VAL A 351 -16.66 10.43 -8.94
C VAL A 351 -17.46 9.23 -8.46
N GLY A 352 -18.74 9.12 -8.82
CA GLY A 352 -19.60 7.98 -8.52
C GLY A 352 -20.47 8.15 -7.28
N LYS A 353 -20.67 7.06 -6.54
CA LYS A 353 -21.52 6.98 -5.35
C LYS A 353 -20.73 6.77 -4.08
N PRO A 354 -21.17 7.31 -2.94
CA PRO A 354 -20.53 7.06 -1.65
C PRO A 354 -20.64 5.59 -1.24
N PHE A 355 -19.69 5.13 -0.44
CA PHE A 355 -19.82 3.84 0.24
C PHE A 355 -21.08 3.78 1.12
N PRO A 356 -21.62 2.60 1.42
CA PRO A 356 -22.94 2.45 2.04
C PRO A 356 -23.19 3.31 3.30
N ASP A 357 -22.15 3.44 4.15
CA ASP A 357 -22.26 4.17 5.43
C ASP A 357 -21.71 5.62 5.36
N VAL A 358 -21.35 6.09 4.16
CA VAL A 358 -20.83 7.44 3.95
C VAL A 358 -21.94 8.38 3.52
N LYS A 359 -22.09 9.48 4.28
CA LYS A 359 -23.03 10.55 3.95
C LYS A 359 -22.27 11.74 3.36
N LEU A 360 -22.77 12.25 2.24
CA LEU A 360 -22.24 13.42 1.56
C LEU A 360 -23.25 14.54 1.60
N LYS A 361 -22.78 15.77 1.70
CA LYS A 361 -23.57 16.97 1.48
C LYS A 361 -22.76 18.00 0.69
N VAL A 362 -23.43 18.76 -0.15
CA VAL A 362 -22.86 19.94 -0.82
C VAL A 362 -23.19 21.15 0.03
N ILE A 363 -22.22 21.99 0.28
CA ILE A 363 -22.39 23.22 1.05
C ILE A 363 -21.91 24.42 0.24
N ASP A 364 -22.51 25.58 0.48
CA ASP A 364 -22.01 26.87 -0.02
C ASP A 364 -20.80 27.36 0.81
N GLU A 365 -20.26 28.52 0.44
CA GLU A 365 -19.14 29.16 1.14
C GLU A 365 -19.45 29.52 2.61
N ASN A 366 -20.73 29.66 2.97
CA ASN A 366 -21.22 29.99 4.30
C ASN A 366 -21.54 28.71 5.12
N GLY A 367 -21.39 27.52 4.55
CA GLY A 367 -21.66 26.25 5.22
C GLY A 367 -23.12 25.78 5.13
N ASN A 368 -24.00 26.46 4.39
CA ASN A 368 -25.39 26.05 4.18
C ASN A 368 -25.43 24.88 3.20
N THR A 369 -26.28 23.88 3.52
CA THR A 369 -26.50 22.74 2.61
C THR A 369 -27.21 23.19 1.35
N LEU A 370 -26.65 22.89 0.20
CA LEU A 370 -27.28 23.05 -1.10
C LEU A 370 -28.12 21.81 -1.44
N SER A 371 -29.28 22.03 -2.04
CA SER A 371 -30.22 20.99 -2.47
C SER A 371 -29.76 20.28 -3.76
#